data_93a271297ba8ac23c4237d24b69f4383
#
_entry.id   93a271297ba8ac23c4237d24b69f4383
#
_cell.length_a   1.000
_cell.length_b   1.000
_cell.length_c   1.000
_cell.angle_alpha   90.00
_cell.angle_beta   90.00
_cell.angle_gamma   90.00
#
_symmetry.space_group_name_H-M   'P 1'
#
loop_
_entity.id
_entity.type
_entity.pdbx_description
1 polymer ?
#
loop_
_entity_poly.entity_id
_entity_poly.type
_entity_poly.pdbx_seq_one_letter_code
_entity_poly.pdbx_strand_id
1 'polypeptide(L)'
;MIMRRKLYLIISDGGGNAPLRGVHIDKDNFLNFFKSPEGGAWKDDEISVFDKNNFYLEALKINDLTARVNKHPIDFYLIVFCGHGFTDQNHQIYFEVRQDFQLNLDDLLGAVARSRCLVIADSCRAIYHLQEGGRIADVRLFSTSEDARNSAYADLCRNEYNDLIEATPSTMQVVYFSNSDNETANENPRVGGFYSHELLATAKKQIEKIKTLQQHDNQSYYVSIDDVHSEAASIVASKTHNGQHPDIYI
;
A
#
# COMPACT_ATOMS: atom_id res chain seq x y z
N MET A 1 5.38 6.23 25.15
CA MET A 1 5.91 7.28 24.20
C MET A 1 4.84 7.44 23.12
N ILE A 2 4.57 8.63 22.59
CA ILE A 2 3.61 8.78 21.50
C ILE A 2 4.32 8.31 20.22
N MET A 3 3.78 7.26 19.56
CA MET A 3 4.31 6.74 18.31
C MET A 3 4.18 7.77 17.18
N ARG A 4 5.27 8.06 16.49
CA ARG A 4 5.31 8.93 15.31
C ARG A 4 5.21 8.08 14.07
N ARG A 5 4.13 8.23 13.33
CA ARG A 5 3.84 7.46 12.12
C ARG A 5 3.88 8.37 10.89
N LYS A 6 4.23 7.81 9.75
CA LYS A 6 4.20 8.51 8.47
C LYS A 6 3.71 7.58 7.36
N LEU A 7 2.66 8.01 6.67
CA LEU A 7 2.15 7.36 5.46
C LEU A 7 2.64 8.14 4.23
N TYR A 8 3.34 7.47 3.34
CA TYR A 8 3.61 7.94 1.98
C TYR A 8 2.72 7.18 1.00
N LEU A 9 1.84 7.90 0.32
CA LEU A 9 1.00 7.37 -0.74
C LEU A 9 1.50 7.93 -2.07
N ILE A 10 2.21 7.09 -2.84
CA ILE A 10 2.88 7.45 -4.09
C ILE A 10 2.05 6.90 -5.25
N ILE A 11 1.49 7.79 -6.04
CA ILE A 11 0.56 7.47 -7.11
C ILE A 11 1.14 7.95 -8.44
N SER A 12 1.50 7.01 -9.29
CA SER A 12 2.05 7.30 -10.61
C SER A 12 1.19 6.71 -11.72
N ASP A 13 0.59 7.56 -12.53
CA ASP A 13 -0.13 7.14 -13.73
C ASP A 13 0.80 6.86 -14.92
N GLY A 14 2.11 6.98 -14.73
CA GLY A 14 3.15 6.74 -15.73
C GLY A 14 3.24 7.80 -16.81
N GLY A 15 2.14 8.50 -17.09
CA GLY A 15 2.07 9.46 -18.20
C GLY A 15 2.28 8.82 -19.57
N GLY A 16 2.47 9.65 -20.60
CA GLY A 16 2.83 9.19 -21.94
C GLY A 16 1.74 8.36 -22.64
N ASN A 17 2.16 7.30 -23.34
CA ASN A 17 1.26 6.53 -24.22
C ASN A 17 0.44 5.43 -23.52
N ALA A 18 0.78 5.10 -22.28
CA ALA A 18 0.11 4.04 -21.51
C ALA A 18 -0.22 4.49 -20.08
N PRO A 19 -1.08 5.52 -19.90
CA PRO A 19 -1.40 6.00 -18.57
C PRO A 19 -2.25 4.98 -17.81
N LEU A 20 -1.88 4.72 -16.55
CA LEU A 20 -2.66 3.90 -15.63
C LEU A 20 -3.83 4.73 -15.07
N ARG A 21 -5.04 4.39 -15.46
CA ARG A 21 -6.24 5.15 -15.06
C ARG A 21 -6.78 4.73 -13.70
N GLY A 22 -6.51 3.49 -13.30
CA GLY A 22 -6.98 2.91 -12.03
C GLY A 22 -6.29 3.45 -10.79
N VAL A 23 -5.04 3.91 -10.90
CA VAL A 23 -4.23 4.34 -9.74
C VAL A 23 -4.84 5.50 -8.94
N HIS A 24 -5.67 6.34 -9.56
CA HIS A 24 -6.39 7.41 -8.85
C HIS A 24 -7.51 6.85 -7.96
N ILE A 25 -8.12 5.74 -8.38
CA ILE A 25 -9.11 5.02 -7.57
C ILE A 25 -8.42 4.36 -6.40
N ASP A 26 -7.25 3.75 -6.62
CA ASP A 26 -6.44 3.16 -5.55
C ASP A 26 -6.07 4.22 -4.50
N LYS A 27 -5.65 5.41 -4.94
CA LYS A 27 -5.39 6.54 -4.05
C LYS A 27 -6.56 6.80 -3.10
N ASP A 28 -7.75 6.97 -3.66
CA ASP A 28 -8.94 7.32 -2.88
C ASP A 28 -9.35 6.16 -1.96
N ASN A 29 -9.24 4.92 -2.43
CA ASN A 29 -9.53 3.72 -1.65
C ASN A 29 -8.57 3.57 -0.45
N PHE A 30 -7.26 3.73 -0.66
CA PHE A 30 -6.28 3.67 0.42
C PHE A 30 -6.45 4.83 1.42
N LEU A 31 -6.66 6.06 0.94
CA LEU A 31 -6.90 7.20 1.82
C LEU A 31 -8.13 7.00 2.69
N ASN A 32 -9.24 6.55 2.11
CA ASN A 32 -10.48 6.28 2.83
C ASN A 32 -10.28 5.18 3.87
N PHE A 33 -9.58 4.10 3.50
CA PHE A 33 -9.31 3.00 4.42
C PHE A 33 -8.42 3.45 5.57
N PHE A 34 -7.25 4.03 5.31
CA PHE A 34 -6.31 4.37 6.37
C PHE A 34 -6.82 5.48 7.31
N LYS A 35 -7.65 6.40 6.81
CA LYS A 35 -8.29 7.41 7.67
C LYS A 35 -9.43 6.84 8.52
N SER A 36 -10.00 5.70 8.13
CA SER A 36 -11.02 5.03 8.95
C SER A 36 -10.41 4.47 10.24
N PRO A 37 -11.21 4.28 11.30
CA PRO A 37 -10.75 3.62 12.53
C PRO A 37 -10.11 2.26 12.24
N GLU A 38 -10.74 1.46 11.41
CA GLU A 38 -10.32 0.11 11.02
C GLU A 38 -8.99 0.09 10.26
N GLY A 39 -8.68 1.15 9.52
CA GLY A 39 -7.40 1.32 8.82
C GLY A 39 -6.30 1.96 9.67
N GLY A 40 -6.57 2.21 10.97
CA GLY A 40 -5.60 2.75 11.91
C GLY A 40 -5.74 4.24 12.22
N ALA A 41 -6.84 4.87 11.81
CA ALA A 41 -7.19 6.26 12.11
C ALA A 41 -6.02 7.24 11.86
N TRP A 42 -5.43 7.17 10.66
CA TRP A 42 -4.33 8.06 10.27
C TRP A 42 -4.80 9.51 10.15
N LYS A 43 -4.01 10.43 10.69
CA LYS A 43 -4.30 11.86 10.66
C LYS A 43 -3.73 12.51 9.39
N ASP A 44 -4.31 13.63 8.99
CA ASP A 44 -3.89 14.34 7.76
C ASP A 44 -2.42 14.80 7.80
N ASP A 45 -1.89 15.16 8.97
CA ASP A 45 -0.49 15.56 9.15
C ASP A 45 0.49 14.37 9.09
N GLU A 46 -0.01 13.14 9.26
CA GLU A 46 0.77 11.91 9.10
C GLU A 46 0.82 11.45 7.64
N ILE A 47 -0.09 11.91 6.77
CA ILE A 47 -0.23 11.46 5.39
C ILE A 47 0.47 12.44 4.44
N SER A 48 1.26 11.90 3.54
CA SER A 48 1.79 12.64 2.38
C SER A 48 1.42 11.92 1.10
N VAL A 49 0.66 12.59 0.23
CA VAL A 49 0.29 12.07 -1.08
C VAL A 49 1.23 12.66 -2.12
N PHE A 50 1.84 11.80 -2.92
CA PHE A 50 2.70 12.16 -4.04
C PHE A 50 2.04 11.70 -5.33
N ASP A 51 1.55 12.63 -6.13
CA ASP A 51 0.95 12.38 -7.43
C ASP A 51 1.37 13.47 -8.42
N LYS A 52 0.98 13.35 -9.70
CA LYS A 52 1.35 14.28 -10.76
C LYS A 52 0.96 15.74 -10.49
N ASN A 53 -0.03 15.97 -9.63
CA ASN A 53 -0.52 17.30 -9.26
C ASN A 53 0.22 17.86 -8.05
N ASN A 54 1.09 17.05 -7.42
CA ASN A 54 1.81 17.43 -6.23
C ASN A 54 3.28 17.75 -6.59
N PHE A 55 3.64 19.01 -6.51
CA PHE A 55 5.00 19.51 -6.80
C PHE A 55 6.09 18.97 -5.86
N TYR A 56 5.71 18.26 -4.81
CA TYR A 56 6.64 17.72 -3.82
C TYR A 56 7.22 16.33 -4.19
N LEU A 57 7.07 15.86 -5.43
CA LEU A 57 7.71 14.62 -5.90
C LEU A 57 9.23 14.62 -5.68
N GLU A 58 9.87 15.79 -5.80
CA GLU A 58 11.30 15.96 -5.50
C GLU A 58 11.65 15.54 -4.06
N ALA A 59 10.69 15.61 -3.17
CA ALA A 59 10.84 15.18 -1.79
C ALA A 59 11.04 13.66 -1.62
N LEU A 60 10.76 12.86 -2.65
CA LEU A 60 11.07 11.43 -2.71
C LEU A 60 12.48 11.14 -3.21
N LYS A 61 13.22 12.14 -3.70
CA LYS A 61 14.64 11.96 -4.00
C LYS A 61 15.35 11.46 -2.74
N ILE A 62 16.14 10.43 -2.90
CA ILE A 62 16.72 9.67 -1.79
C ILE A 62 17.50 10.55 -0.81
N ASN A 63 18.27 11.52 -1.32
CA ASN A 63 19.04 12.45 -0.47
C ASN A 63 18.12 13.32 0.40
N ASP A 64 17.02 13.82 -0.16
CA ASP A 64 16.06 14.66 0.55
C ASP A 64 15.22 13.85 1.53
N LEU A 65 14.86 12.63 1.15
CA LEU A 65 14.17 11.68 2.04
C LEU A 65 15.07 11.34 3.23
N THR A 66 16.31 10.92 3.00
CA THR A 66 17.29 10.58 4.03
C THR A 66 17.56 11.75 4.97
N ALA A 67 17.73 12.96 4.44
CA ALA A 67 17.92 14.16 5.25
C ALA A 67 16.73 14.45 6.16
N ARG A 68 15.50 14.27 5.66
CA ARG A 68 14.26 14.43 6.45
C ARG A 68 14.12 13.40 7.53
N VAL A 69 14.34 12.13 7.22
CA VAL A 69 14.27 11.01 8.17
C VAL A 69 15.27 11.25 9.32
N ASN A 70 16.49 11.67 9.00
CA ASN A 70 17.49 11.99 10.00
C ASN A 70 17.14 13.20 10.90
N LYS A 71 16.47 14.21 10.32
CA LYS A 71 16.05 15.42 11.05
C LYS A 71 14.80 15.19 11.91
N HIS A 72 13.87 14.40 11.43
CA HIS A 72 12.58 14.12 12.07
C HIS A 72 12.38 12.60 12.15
N PRO A 73 12.96 11.94 13.18
CA PRO A 73 12.83 10.50 13.30
C PRO A 73 11.36 10.10 13.42
N ILE A 74 10.98 9.09 12.64
CA ILE A 74 9.67 8.46 12.60
C ILE A 74 9.84 7.03 13.11
N ASP A 75 8.88 6.54 13.88
CA ASP A 75 8.94 5.21 14.49
C ASP A 75 8.40 4.14 13.52
N PHE A 76 7.47 4.53 12.62
CA PHE A 76 6.86 3.65 11.63
C PHE A 76 6.54 4.37 10.32
N TYR A 77 7.00 3.79 9.22
CA TYR A 77 6.63 4.18 7.86
C TYR A 77 5.67 3.16 7.26
N LEU A 78 4.55 3.63 6.73
CA LEU A 78 3.72 2.91 5.78
C LEU A 78 3.88 3.58 4.41
N ILE A 79 4.36 2.83 3.42
CA ILE A 79 4.59 3.34 2.07
C ILE A 79 3.71 2.54 1.12
N VAL A 80 2.84 3.22 0.39
CA VAL A 80 2.01 2.61 -0.64
C VAL A 80 2.42 3.19 -1.98
N PHE A 81 2.77 2.34 -2.91
CA PHE A 81 3.05 2.69 -4.29
C PHE A 81 2.01 2.05 -5.22
N CYS A 82 1.37 2.86 -6.06
CA CYS A 82 0.49 2.40 -7.13
C CYS A 82 0.95 3.04 -8.44
N GLY A 83 1.43 2.23 -9.38
CA GLY A 83 1.99 2.77 -10.61
C GLY A 83 2.80 1.79 -11.42
N HIS A 84 3.48 2.29 -12.45
CA HIS A 84 4.43 1.49 -13.19
C HIS A 84 5.67 1.16 -12.35
N GLY A 85 6.15 -0.07 -12.52
CA GLY A 85 7.40 -0.50 -11.94
C GLY A 85 8.05 -1.57 -12.81
N PHE A 86 9.30 -1.87 -12.54
CA PHE A 86 10.05 -2.91 -13.24
C PHE A 86 11.20 -3.43 -12.39
N THR A 87 11.70 -4.59 -12.79
CA THR A 87 12.96 -5.16 -12.29
C THR A 87 14.02 -5.02 -13.35
N ASP A 88 15.22 -4.57 -13.02
CA ASP A 88 16.33 -4.51 -13.95
C ASP A 88 17.08 -5.85 -14.07
N GLN A 89 18.11 -5.90 -14.91
CA GLN A 89 18.91 -7.10 -15.15
C GLN A 89 19.74 -7.54 -13.92
N ASN A 90 19.89 -6.67 -12.91
CA ASN A 90 20.56 -6.94 -11.64
C ASN A 90 19.57 -7.30 -10.54
N HIS A 91 18.31 -7.57 -10.88
CA HIS A 91 17.22 -7.84 -9.96
C HIS A 91 16.90 -6.66 -9.01
N GLN A 92 17.27 -5.43 -9.39
CA GLN A 92 16.90 -4.23 -8.66
C GLN A 92 15.49 -3.80 -9.04
N ILE A 93 14.66 -3.48 -8.03
CA ILE A 93 13.26 -3.10 -8.24
C ILE A 93 13.14 -1.58 -8.25
N TYR A 94 12.47 -1.06 -9.28
CA TYR A 94 12.26 0.36 -9.48
C TYR A 94 10.78 0.69 -9.58
N PHE A 95 10.38 1.78 -8.96
CA PHE A 95 9.08 2.41 -9.07
C PHE A 95 9.19 3.65 -9.96
N GLU A 96 8.45 3.69 -11.07
CA GLU A 96 8.39 4.87 -11.95
C GLU A 96 7.47 5.93 -11.32
N VAL A 97 8.05 6.85 -10.55
CA VAL A 97 7.30 7.96 -9.97
C VAL A 97 6.90 8.98 -11.04
N ARG A 98 7.76 9.16 -12.03
CA ARG A 98 7.60 10.01 -13.22
C ARG A 98 8.54 9.49 -14.33
N GLN A 99 8.30 9.85 -15.59
CA GLN A 99 9.14 9.42 -16.72
C GLN A 99 10.65 9.66 -16.54
N ASP A 100 11.01 10.73 -15.84
CA ASP A 100 12.39 11.12 -15.56
C ASP A 100 12.82 10.86 -14.11
N PHE A 101 12.00 10.18 -13.33
CA PHE A 101 12.28 9.88 -11.92
C PHE A 101 11.81 8.49 -11.53
N GLN A 102 12.79 7.63 -11.26
CA GLN A 102 12.60 6.28 -10.76
C GLN A 102 13.10 6.21 -9.32
N LEU A 103 12.35 5.54 -8.46
CA LEU A 103 12.69 5.29 -7.07
C LEU A 103 13.12 3.83 -6.92
N ASN A 104 14.38 3.58 -6.58
CA ASN A 104 14.86 2.24 -6.28
C ASN A 104 14.36 1.81 -4.91
N LEU A 105 13.88 0.56 -4.80
CA LEU A 105 13.33 0.03 -3.55
C LEU A 105 14.37 -0.08 -2.46
N ASP A 106 15.57 -0.59 -2.76
CA ASP A 106 16.62 -0.78 -1.75
C ASP A 106 17.11 0.56 -1.20
N ASP A 107 17.21 1.60 -2.06
CA ASP A 107 17.51 2.96 -1.64
C ASP A 107 16.41 3.52 -0.73
N LEU A 108 15.14 3.26 -1.06
CA LEU A 108 14.00 3.68 -0.24
C LEU A 108 14.04 3.02 1.14
N LEU A 109 14.22 1.70 1.19
CA LEU A 109 14.33 0.94 2.43
C LEU A 109 15.56 1.38 3.24
N GLY A 110 16.69 1.61 2.57
CA GLY A 110 17.91 2.15 3.19
C GLY A 110 17.70 3.53 3.84
N ALA A 111 16.95 4.41 3.19
CA ALA A 111 16.64 5.74 3.73
C ALA A 111 15.82 5.69 5.02
N VAL A 112 14.98 4.67 5.20
CA VAL A 112 14.12 4.49 6.39
C VAL A 112 14.58 3.35 7.32
N ALA A 113 15.79 2.84 7.13
CA ALA A 113 16.30 1.62 7.81
C ALA A 113 16.32 1.69 9.34
N ARG A 114 16.22 2.89 9.94
CA ARG A 114 16.14 3.09 11.40
C ARG A 114 14.72 3.04 11.96
N SER A 115 13.75 2.80 11.11
CA SER A 115 12.33 2.78 11.45
C SER A 115 11.73 1.45 11.02
N ARG A 116 10.64 1.04 11.65
CA ARG A 116 9.80 -0.01 11.08
C ARG A 116 9.23 0.50 9.75
N CYS A 117 9.20 -0.35 8.74
CA CYS A 117 8.67 0.01 7.43
C CYS A 117 7.83 -1.11 6.85
N LEU A 118 6.62 -0.75 6.42
CA LEU A 118 5.77 -1.60 5.63
C LEU A 118 5.57 -0.94 4.26
N VAL A 119 5.86 -1.66 3.20
CA VAL A 119 5.62 -1.22 1.82
C VAL A 119 4.51 -2.07 1.20
N ILE A 120 3.56 -1.45 0.55
CA ILE A 120 2.56 -2.08 -0.31
C ILE A 120 2.81 -1.56 -1.72
N ALA A 121 3.19 -2.43 -2.65
CA ALA A 121 3.57 -2.05 -4.01
C ALA A 121 2.63 -2.73 -5.02
N ASP A 122 1.72 -1.95 -5.59
CA ASP A 122 0.90 -2.37 -6.73
C ASP A 122 1.52 -1.84 -8.02
N SER A 123 2.47 -2.64 -8.55
CA SER A 123 3.27 -2.30 -9.72
C SER A 123 3.79 -3.54 -10.42
N CYS A 124 4.07 -3.43 -11.71
CA CYS A 124 4.74 -4.51 -12.46
C CYS A 124 6.15 -4.77 -11.92
N ARG A 125 6.56 -6.03 -11.96
CA ARG A 125 7.94 -6.49 -11.70
C ARG A 125 8.54 -7.21 -12.92
N ALA A 126 7.93 -7.03 -14.10
CA ALA A 126 8.43 -7.62 -15.33
C ALA A 126 9.82 -7.08 -15.64
N ILE A 127 10.74 -7.96 -15.99
CA ILE A 127 12.01 -7.57 -16.60
C ILE A 127 11.65 -6.97 -17.97
N TYR A 128 12.13 -5.78 -18.26
CA TYR A 128 11.73 -4.96 -19.39
C TYR A 128 11.87 -5.72 -20.73
N HIS A 129 10.79 -6.33 -21.18
CA HIS A 129 10.53 -6.69 -22.56
C HIS A 129 9.12 -6.20 -22.88
N LEU A 130 9.03 -5.18 -23.73
CA LEU A 130 7.78 -4.59 -24.21
C LEU A 130 6.79 -5.67 -24.68
N GLN A 131 5.71 -5.89 -23.95
CA GLN A 131 4.53 -6.59 -24.44
C GLN A 131 3.26 -5.92 -23.96
N GLU A 132 2.32 -5.77 -24.89
CA GLU A 132 1.03 -5.09 -24.71
C GLU A 132 0.08 -5.92 -23.83
N GLY A 133 -0.56 -5.25 -22.86
CA GLY A 133 -1.48 -5.85 -21.90
C GLY A 133 -2.88 -6.13 -22.44
N GLY A 134 -3.44 -7.26 -22.05
CA GLY A 134 -4.80 -7.68 -22.33
C GLY A 134 -5.85 -7.04 -21.41
N ARG A 135 -7.05 -6.79 -21.95
CA ARG A 135 -8.20 -6.24 -21.24
C ARG A 135 -8.99 -7.33 -20.53
N ILE A 136 -9.38 -7.10 -19.28
CA ILE A 136 -10.28 -7.97 -18.50
C ILE A 136 -11.53 -7.22 -18.04
N ALA A 137 -12.63 -7.98 -17.92
CA ALA A 137 -14.01 -7.55 -17.78
C ALA A 137 -14.41 -6.97 -16.40
N ASP A 138 -15.49 -6.24 -16.44
CA ASP A 138 -16.14 -5.37 -15.47
C ASP A 138 -16.55 -6.04 -14.13
N VAL A 139 -16.21 -5.41 -12.99
CA VAL A 139 -16.77 -5.75 -11.67
C VAL A 139 -17.27 -4.47 -11.00
N ARG A 140 -18.52 -4.50 -10.54
CA ARG A 140 -19.20 -3.36 -9.88
C ARG A 140 -18.98 -3.39 -8.37
N LEU A 141 -18.69 -2.23 -7.79
CA LEU A 141 -18.60 -2.00 -6.35
C LEU A 141 -19.63 -1.00 -5.87
N PHE A 142 -20.21 -1.30 -4.70
CA PHE A 142 -21.03 -0.36 -3.97
C PHE A 142 -20.22 0.23 -2.81
N SER A 143 -20.23 1.56 -2.70
CA SER A 143 -19.73 2.26 -1.53
C SER A 143 -20.90 2.48 -0.56
N THR A 144 -20.78 2.05 0.67
CA THR A 144 -21.62 2.53 1.75
C THR A 144 -20.78 3.37 2.69
N SER A 145 -21.10 4.66 2.70
CA SER A 145 -20.61 5.60 3.71
C SER A 145 -21.53 5.54 4.91
N GLU A 146 -21.06 5.10 6.07
CA GLU A 146 -21.69 5.41 7.33
C GLU A 146 -20.65 5.80 8.39
N ASP A 147 -20.78 7.03 8.80
CA ASP A 147 -20.35 7.74 10.01
C ASP A 147 -19.29 7.10 10.91
N ALA A 148 -18.05 7.38 10.60
CA ALA A 148 -16.92 7.31 11.52
C ALA A 148 -16.99 8.45 12.58
N ARG A 149 -18.10 8.57 13.32
CA ARG A 149 -18.29 9.64 14.30
C ARG A 149 -18.25 9.17 15.73
N ASN A 150 -17.31 8.29 16.02
CA ASN A 150 -16.94 8.14 17.42
C ASN A 150 -15.43 8.36 17.55
N SER A 151 -15.04 9.59 17.91
CA SER A 151 -13.64 9.93 18.11
C SER A 151 -12.96 9.00 19.12
N ALA A 152 -13.69 8.55 20.14
CA ALA A 152 -13.19 7.60 21.12
C ALA A 152 -12.90 6.22 20.51
N TYR A 153 -13.73 5.74 19.59
CA TYR A 153 -13.48 4.49 18.89
C TYR A 153 -12.28 4.60 17.94
N ALA A 154 -12.14 5.71 17.22
CA ALA A 154 -10.98 5.96 16.37
C ALA A 154 -9.67 6.02 17.19
N ASP A 155 -9.70 6.68 18.37
CA ASP A 155 -8.55 6.72 19.26
C ASP A 155 -8.20 5.34 19.83
N LEU A 156 -9.20 4.51 20.16
CA LEU A 156 -8.99 3.13 20.59
C LEU A 156 -8.31 2.31 19.49
N CYS A 157 -8.88 2.28 18.27
CA CYS A 157 -8.28 1.58 17.15
C CYS A 157 -6.85 2.07 16.86
N ARG A 158 -6.63 3.37 16.92
CA ARG A 158 -5.31 3.96 16.73
C ARG A 158 -4.30 3.45 17.76
N ASN A 159 -4.68 3.37 19.02
CA ASN A 159 -3.82 2.88 20.10
C ASN A 159 -3.50 1.40 19.91
N GLU A 160 -4.50 0.57 19.60
CA GLU A 160 -4.28 -0.84 19.28
C GLU A 160 -3.31 -1.05 18.10
N TYR A 161 -3.44 -0.27 17.02
CA TYR A 161 -2.48 -0.29 15.91
C TYR A 161 -1.06 0.11 16.36
N ASN A 162 -0.95 1.14 17.20
CA ASN A 162 0.36 1.55 17.72
C ASN A 162 0.98 0.46 18.57
N ASP A 163 0.21 -0.20 19.44
CA ASP A 163 0.68 -1.29 20.29
C ASP A 163 1.16 -2.50 19.45
N LEU A 164 0.41 -2.85 18.39
CA LEU A 164 0.82 -3.90 17.44
C LEU A 164 2.13 -3.53 16.72
N ILE A 165 2.25 -2.30 16.25
CA ILE A 165 3.48 -1.83 15.61
C ILE A 165 4.66 -1.84 16.61
N GLU A 166 4.45 -1.40 17.85
CA GLU A 166 5.50 -1.41 18.90
C GLU A 166 5.96 -2.84 19.23
N ALA A 167 5.09 -3.83 19.13
CA ALA A 167 5.41 -5.23 19.38
C ALA A 167 6.32 -5.84 18.28
N THR A 168 6.44 -5.20 17.12
CA THR A 168 7.33 -5.66 16.04
C THR A 168 8.78 -5.19 16.24
N PRO A 169 9.79 -5.89 15.70
CA PRO A 169 11.18 -5.43 15.77
C PRO A 169 11.36 -4.02 15.20
N SER A 170 12.18 -3.18 15.84
CA SER A 170 12.36 -1.77 15.47
C SER A 170 12.99 -1.54 14.10
N THR A 171 13.59 -2.57 13.51
CA THR A 171 14.22 -2.56 12.18
C THR A 171 13.44 -3.39 11.16
N MET A 172 12.23 -3.81 11.50
CA MET A 172 11.41 -4.62 10.59
C MET A 172 11.12 -3.84 9.31
N GLN A 173 11.41 -4.46 8.18
CA GLN A 173 11.05 -3.98 6.84
C GLN A 173 10.39 -5.11 6.09
N VAL A 174 9.16 -4.90 5.61
CA VAL A 174 8.39 -5.88 4.84
C VAL A 174 7.78 -5.19 3.63
N VAL A 175 7.85 -5.85 2.48
CA VAL A 175 7.26 -5.37 1.23
C VAL A 175 6.27 -6.39 0.70
N TYR A 176 5.03 -5.96 0.52
CA TYR A 176 3.98 -6.72 -0.13
C TYR A 176 3.84 -6.26 -1.56
N PHE A 177 4.12 -7.15 -2.50
CA PHE A 177 4.02 -6.90 -3.92
C PHE A 177 2.71 -7.41 -4.49
N SER A 178 2.22 -6.73 -5.51
CA SER A 178 1.05 -7.16 -6.27
C SER A 178 1.30 -8.37 -7.17
N ASN A 179 2.56 -8.74 -7.41
CA ASN A 179 2.96 -9.83 -8.30
C ASN A 179 4.34 -10.38 -7.95
N SER A 180 4.65 -11.56 -8.45
CA SER A 180 5.98 -12.17 -8.39
C SER A 180 6.93 -11.59 -9.44
N ASP A 181 8.21 -11.99 -9.37
CA ASP A 181 9.22 -11.58 -10.36
C ASP A 181 8.80 -11.99 -11.77
N ASN A 182 9.07 -11.11 -12.73
CA ASN A 182 8.72 -11.26 -14.14
C ASN A 182 7.22 -11.26 -14.47
N GLU A 183 6.38 -10.83 -13.55
CA GLU A 183 4.96 -10.71 -13.79
C GLU A 183 4.53 -9.23 -13.95
N THR A 184 3.40 -9.05 -14.61
CA THR A 184 2.73 -7.75 -14.76
C THR A 184 1.60 -7.63 -13.76
N ALA A 185 1.44 -6.46 -13.14
CA ALA A 185 0.25 -6.12 -12.38
C ALA A 185 -0.89 -5.74 -13.35
N ASN A 186 -2.08 -6.17 -13.02
CA ASN A 186 -3.28 -5.85 -13.78
C ASN A 186 -4.07 -4.72 -13.09
N GLU A 187 -4.63 -3.81 -13.88
CA GLU A 187 -5.53 -2.79 -13.40
C GLU A 187 -6.87 -2.79 -14.15
N ASN A 188 -7.87 -2.24 -13.51
CA ASN A 188 -9.15 -1.90 -14.10
C ASN A 188 -9.39 -0.39 -13.92
N PRO A 189 -9.63 0.38 -15.00
CA PRO A 189 -9.83 1.83 -14.91
C PRO A 189 -11.01 2.29 -14.03
N ARG A 190 -11.89 1.36 -13.62
CA ARG A 190 -13.07 1.65 -12.77
C ARG A 190 -12.92 1.18 -11.33
N VAL A 191 -11.93 0.34 -11.06
CA VAL A 191 -11.80 -0.35 -9.76
C VAL A 191 -10.44 -0.10 -9.12
N GLY A 192 -9.42 0.17 -9.93
CA GLY A 192 -8.02 0.28 -9.52
C GLY A 192 -7.21 -0.95 -9.87
N GLY A 193 -6.05 -1.08 -9.29
CA GLY A 193 -5.21 -2.26 -9.36
C GLY A 193 -5.91 -3.47 -8.75
N PHE A 194 -5.80 -4.64 -9.37
CA PHE A 194 -6.48 -5.84 -8.85
C PHE A 194 -6.00 -6.19 -7.46
N TYR A 195 -4.71 -6.10 -7.21
CA TYR A 195 -4.16 -6.39 -5.90
C TYR A 195 -4.60 -5.38 -4.84
N SER A 196 -4.47 -4.09 -5.10
CA SER A 196 -4.92 -3.02 -4.20
C SER A 196 -6.39 -3.19 -3.83
N HIS A 197 -7.22 -3.49 -4.83
CA HIS A 197 -8.64 -3.72 -4.63
C HIS A 197 -8.92 -4.91 -3.73
N GLU A 198 -8.33 -6.08 -4.04
CA GLU A 198 -8.57 -7.32 -3.27
C GLU A 198 -7.97 -7.25 -1.88
N LEU A 199 -6.81 -6.60 -1.71
CA LEU A 199 -6.18 -6.38 -0.41
C LEU A 199 -7.13 -5.60 0.52
N LEU A 200 -7.66 -4.46 0.04
CA LEU A 200 -8.57 -3.64 0.83
C LEU A 200 -9.93 -4.30 1.06
N ALA A 201 -10.47 -5.02 0.07
CA ALA A 201 -11.72 -5.75 0.21
C ALA A 201 -11.60 -6.88 1.23
N THR A 202 -10.49 -7.63 1.19
CA THR A 202 -10.18 -8.70 2.15
C THR A 202 -9.98 -8.15 3.55
N ALA A 203 -9.24 -7.05 3.71
CA ALA A 203 -9.07 -6.39 5.00
C ALA A 203 -10.42 -6.03 5.62
N LYS A 204 -11.29 -5.34 4.88
CA LYS A 204 -12.63 -4.97 5.34
C LYS A 204 -13.47 -6.19 5.73
N LYS A 205 -13.47 -7.23 4.91
CA LYS A 205 -14.19 -8.49 5.18
C LYS A 205 -13.72 -9.17 6.47
N GLN A 206 -12.40 -9.26 6.67
CA GLN A 206 -11.84 -9.88 7.87
C GLN A 206 -12.12 -9.03 9.13
N ILE A 207 -12.05 -7.70 9.03
CA ILE A 207 -12.41 -6.78 10.11
C ILE A 207 -13.88 -6.97 10.53
N GLU A 208 -14.81 -7.02 9.58
CA GLU A 208 -16.22 -7.24 9.88
C GLU A 208 -16.47 -8.60 10.55
N LYS A 209 -15.76 -9.62 10.13
CA LYS A 209 -15.81 -10.94 10.79
C LYS A 209 -15.34 -10.86 12.24
N ILE A 210 -14.25 -10.15 12.51
CA ILE A 210 -13.71 -9.95 13.85
C ILE A 210 -14.69 -9.16 14.73
N LYS A 211 -15.26 -8.06 14.23
CA LYS A 211 -16.28 -7.29 14.94
C LYS A 211 -17.45 -8.17 15.38
N THR A 212 -17.88 -9.09 14.55
CA THR A 212 -18.94 -10.05 14.87
C THR A 212 -18.52 -11.00 15.99
N LEU A 213 -17.28 -11.51 15.99
CA LEU A 213 -16.75 -12.37 17.05
C LEU A 213 -16.60 -11.62 18.37
N GLN A 214 -16.10 -10.40 18.37
CA GLN A 214 -15.94 -9.54 19.57
C GLN A 214 -17.27 -9.23 20.27
N GLN A 215 -18.38 -9.21 19.53
CA GLN A 215 -19.71 -9.05 20.12
C GLN A 215 -20.16 -10.27 20.96
N HIS A 216 -19.54 -11.45 20.74
CA HIS A 216 -19.92 -12.69 21.41
C HIS A 216 -18.97 -13.11 22.54
N ASP A 217 -17.74 -12.61 22.52
CA ASP A 217 -16.78 -12.82 23.60
C ASP A 217 -15.95 -11.56 23.82
N ASN A 218 -15.46 -11.36 25.05
CA ASN A 218 -14.69 -10.17 25.43
C ASN A 218 -13.20 -10.31 25.10
N GLN A 219 -12.83 -11.04 24.04
CA GLN A 219 -11.44 -11.19 23.61
C GLN A 219 -11.08 -10.13 22.57
N SER A 220 -9.83 -9.64 22.63
CA SER A 220 -9.28 -8.76 21.58
C SER A 220 -8.85 -9.61 20.41
N TYR A 221 -9.42 -9.31 19.25
CA TYR A 221 -9.03 -9.91 17.97
C TYR A 221 -8.44 -8.83 17.08
N TYR A 222 -7.49 -9.20 16.26
CA TYR A 222 -6.90 -8.32 15.25
C TYR A 222 -6.71 -9.05 13.92
N VAL A 223 -6.65 -8.30 12.85
CA VAL A 223 -6.42 -8.78 11.50
C VAL A 223 -4.93 -8.71 11.21
N SER A 224 -4.31 -9.83 10.85
CA SER A 224 -2.93 -9.84 10.37
C SER A 224 -2.87 -9.37 8.92
N ILE A 225 -1.92 -8.49 8.60
CA ILE A 225 -1.67 -8.09 7.21
C ILE A 225 -1.20 -9.28 6.37
N ASP A 226 -0.46 -10.24 6.94
CA ASP A 226 -0.02 -11.45 6.25
C ASP A 226 -1.21 -12.33 5.85
N ASP A 227 -2.21 -12.49 6.73
CA ASP A 227 -3.44 -13.24 6.42
C ASP A 227 -4.26 -12.53 5.35
N VAL A 228 -4.38 -11.20 5.44
CA VAL A 228 -5.06 -10.39 4.43
C VAL A 228 -4.38 -10.51 3.08
N HIS A 229 -3.05 -10.38 3.05
CA HIS A 229 -2.27 -10.52 1.83
C HIS A 229 -2.44 -11.91 1.22
N SER A 230 -2.31 -12.96 2.02
CA SER A 230 -2.40 -14.35 1.55
C SER A 230 -3.78 -14.67 0.94
N GLU A 231 -4.86 -14.21 1.58
CA GLU A 231 -6.23 -14.37 1.04
C GLU A 231 -6.41 -13.55 -0.23
N ALA A 232 -5.96 -12.28 -0.24
CA ALA A 232 -6.02 -11.41 -1.42
C ALA A 232 -5.20 -11.96 -2.59
N ALA A 233 -3.99 -12.48 -2.32
CA ALA A 233 -3.14 -13.11 -3.32
C ALA A 233 -3.82 -14.29 -4.01
N SER A 234 -4.48 -15.16 -3.23
CA SER A 234 -5.24 -16.29 -3.78
C SER A 234 -6.39 -15.83 -4.69
N ILE A 235 -7.08 -14.73 -4.31
CA ILE A 235 -8.18 -14.17 -5.11
C ILE A 235 -7.63 -13.55 -6.39
N VAL A 236 -6.53 -12.79 -6.32
CA VAL A 236 -5.89 -12.17 -7.48
C VAL A 236 -5.42 -13.22 -8.46
N ALA A 237 -4.69 -14.26 -8.01
CA ALA A 237 -4.25 -15.35 -8.86
C ALA A 237 -5.44 -16.03 -9.58
N SER A 238 -6.54 -16.30 -8.86
CA SER A 238 -7.74 -16.87 -9.44
C SER A 238 -8.39 -15.96 -10.49
N LYS A 239 -8.52 -14.65 -10.20
CA LYS A 239 -9.15 -13.68 -11.12
C LYS A 239 -8.33 -13.38 -12.36
N THR A 240 -7.02 -13.52 -12.27
CA THR A 240 -6.08 -13.31 -13.38
C THR A 240 -5.71 -14.61 -14.11
N HIS A 241 -6.41 -15.72 -13.81
CA HIS A 241 -6.11 -17.05 -14.38
C HIS A 241 -4.65 -17.46 -14.17
N ASN A 242 -4.11 -17.21 -12.98
CA ASN A 242 -2.70 -17.40 -12.61
C ASN A 242 -1.71 -16.56 -13.43
N GLY A 243 -2.13 -15.39 -13.88
CA GLY A 243 -1.26 -14.42 -14.55
C GLY A 243 -0.65 -13.36 -13.62
N GLN A 244 -1.03 -13.37 -12.32
CA GLN A 244 -0.53 -12.44 -11.32
C GLN A 244 -0.53 -13.13 -9.95
N HIS A 245 0.65 -13.24 -9.32
CA HIS A 245 0.86 -13.89 -8.03
C HIS A 245 1.48 -12.89 -7.05
N PRO A 246 0.68 -12.25 -6.20
CA PRO A 246 1.21 -11.37 -5.15
C PRO A 246 2.21 -12.08 -4.24
N ASP A 247 3.27 -11.38 -3.83
CA ASP A 247 4.43 -11.94 -3.15
C ASP A 247 4.88 -11.06 -1.97
N ILE A 248 5.71 -11.61 -1.07
CA ILE A 248 6.26 -10.91 0.09
C ILE A 248 7.79 -10.94 0.03
N TYR A 249 8.38 -9.77 0.29
CA TYR A 249 9.83 -9.63 0.46
C TYR A 249 10.12 -9.13 1.88
N ILE A 250 11.02 -9.84 2.60
CA ILE A 250 11.38 -9.59 4.00
C ILE A 250 12.88 -9.34 4.10
#